data_6f9cb931913b51554583ce5eb214d79c
#
_entry.id   6f9cb931913b51554583ce5eb214d79c
#
_cell.length_a   1.000
_cell.length_b   1.000
_cell.length_c   1.000
_cell.angle_alpha   90.00
_cell.angle_beta   90.00
_cell.angle_gamma   90.00
#
_symmetry.space_group_name_H-M   'P 1'
#
loop_
_entity.id
_entity.type
_entity.pdbx_description
1 polymer ?
#
loop_
_entity_poly.entity_id
_entity_poly.type
_entity_poly.pdbx_seq_one_letter_code
_entity_poly.pdbx_strand_id
1 'polypeptide(L)' 'KKLTKKEFIELIEEYPDNAEIVVSNYTIAFNVTCVEYHELWNQIRLSEE' A
#
# COMPACT_ATOMS: atom_id res chain seq x y z
N LYS A 1 -4.01 7.38 -11.86
CA LYS A 1 -4.30 6.02 -12.30
C LYS A 1 -4.64 5.13 -11.11
N LYS A 2 -5.73 4.38 -11.22
CA LYS A 2 -6.14 3.45 -10.16
C LYS A 2 -5.35 2.15 -10.25
N LEU A 3 -5.02 1.59 -9.10
CA LEU A 3 -4.40 0.27 -9.03
C LEU A 3 -5.46 -0.81 -9.13
N THR A 4 -5.19 -1.81 -9.94
CA THR A 4 -6.02 -3.00 -9.97
C THR A 4 -5.53 -3.99 -8.93
N LYS A 5 -6.36 -4.99 -8.62
CA LYS A 5 -5.96 -6.04 -7.69
C LYS A 5 -4.66 -6.72 -8.12
N LYS A 6 -4.54 -7.02 -9.41
CA LYS A 6 -3.36 -7.69 -9.94
C LYS A 6 -2.11 -6.84 -9.75
N GLU A 7 -2.20 -5.55 -10.06
CA GLU A 7 -1.08 -4.63 -9.90
C GLU A 7 -0.67 -4.51 -8.44
N PHE A 8 -1.65 -4.43 -7.56
CA PHE A 8 -1.41 -4.32 -6.13
C PHE A 8 -0.66 -5.55 -5.61
N ILE A 9 -1.11 -6.74 -5.98
CA ILE A 9 -0.46 -7.99 -5.55
C ILE A 9 0.98 -8.02 -6.03
N GLU A 10 1.22 -7.64 -7.28
CA GLU A 10 2.57 -7.63 -7.84
C GLU A 10 3.50 -6.67 -7.09
N LEU A 11 2.97 -5.52 -6.68
CA LEU A 11 3.76 -4.52 -5.96
C LEU A 11 4.16 -4.98 -4.56
N ILE A 12 3.25 -5.65 -3.86
CA ILE A 12 3.51 -6.03 -2.46
C ILE A 12 4.20 -7.39 -2.32
N GLU A 13 4.26 -8.15 -3.39
CA GLU A 13 4.78 -9.52 -3.34
C GLU A 13 6.24 -9.60 -2.88
N GLU A 14 7.03 -8.59 -3.20
CA GLU A 14 8.44 -8.57 -2.81
C GLU A 14 8.68 -8.08 -1.39
N TYR A 15 7.63 -7.62 -0.71
CA TYR A 15 7.75 -7.16 0.67
C TYR A 15 7.51 -8.33 1.64
N PRO A 16 8.01 -8.22 2.88
CA PRO A 16 7.84 -9.32 3.85
C PRO A 16 6.38 -9.64 4.14
N ASP A 17 6.09 -10.92 4.32
CA ASP A 17 4.73 -11.37 4.63
C ASP A 17 4.19 -10.79 5.93
N ASN A 18 5.07 -10.48 6.87
CA ASN A 18 4.69 -9.93 8.16
C ASN A 18 4.67 -8.40 8.19
N ALA A 19 4.82 -7.76 7.04
CA ALA A 19 4.74 -6.30 6.97
C ALA A 19 3.33 -5.83 7.33
N GLU A 20 3.26 -4.77 8.11
CA GLU A 20 2.00 -4.20 8.53
C GLU A 20 1.42 -3.31 7.42
N ILE A 21 0.12 -3.40 7.20
CA ILE A 21 -0.55 -2.57 6.21
C ILE A 21 -1.03 -1.30 6.89
N VAL A 22 -0.61 -0.15 6.38
CA VAL A 22 -0.96 1.15 6.96
C VAL A 22 -1.61 2.02 5.89
N VAL A 23 -2.72 2.64 6.23
CA VAL A 23 -3.44 3.55 5.34
C VAL A 23 -3.36 4.94 5.93
N SER A 24 -3.14 5.94 5.09
CA SER A 24 -3.16 7.33 5.53
C SER A 24 -4.51 7.67 6.15
N ASN A 25 -4.54 8.73 6.96
CA ASN A 25 -5.71 9.06 7.77
C ASN A 25 -6.85 9.63 6.92
N TYR A 26 -7.56 8.76 6.22
CA TYR A 26 -8.72 9.11 5.41
C TYR A 26 -9.99 8.68 6.13
N THR A 27 -11.03 9.50 6.02
CA THR A 27 -12.31 9.21 6.64
C THR A 27 -13.34 8.70 5.64
N ILE A 28 -13.02 8.72 4.36
CA ILE A 28 -13.91 8.23 3.30
C ILE A 28 -13.11 7.32 2.37
N ALA A 29 -13.83 6.57 1.55
CA ALA A 29 -13.18 5.70 0.56
C ALA A 29 -12.35 6.53 -0.42
N PHE A 30 -11.21 6.00 -0.83
CA PHE A 30 -10.33 6.65 -1.78
C PHE A 30 -9.71 5.60 -2.70
N ASN A 31 -9.19 6.06 -3.82
CA ASN A 31 -8.51 5.19 -4.77
C ASN A 31 -7.04 5.07 -4.40
N VAL A 32 -6.58 3.87 -4.16
CA VAL A 32 -5.15 3.65 -3.89
C VAL A 32 -4.40 3.76 -5.22
N THR A 33 -3.50 4.73 -5.29
CA THR A 33 -2.66 4.94 -6.48
C THR A 33 -1.19 4.84 -6.15
N CYS A 34 -0.84 4.80 -4.86
CA CYS A 34 0.54 4.78 -4.42
C CYS A 34 0.72 3.73 -3.33
N VAL A 35 1.72 2.88 -3.49
CA VAL A 35 2.08 1.86 -2.52
C VAL A 35 3.56 2.02 -2.20
N GLU A 36 3.88 2.21 -0.93
CA GLU A 36 5.25 2.40 -0.49
C GLU A 36 5.58 1.44 0.64
N TYR A 37 6.84 1.03 0.71
CA TYR A 37 7.31 0.20 1.80
C TYR A 37 8.33 0.97 2.63
N HIS A 38 8.12 0.99 3.94
CA HIS A 38 9.01 1.66 4.89
C HIS A 38 9.77 0.60 5.68
N GLU A 39 11.01 0.35 5.30
CA GLU A 39 11.84 -0.69 5.92
C GLU A 39 11.98 -0.52 7.42
N LEU A 40 12.14 0.71 7.86
CA LEU A 40 12.42 1.01 9.27
C LEU A 40 11.33 0.49 10.20
N TRP A 41 10.08 0.55 9.74
CA TRP A 41 8.93 0.12 10.54
C TRP A 41 8.28 -1.15 9.99
N ASN A 42 8.82 -1.70 8.91
CA ASN A 42 8.25 -2.87 8.26
C ASN A 42 6.76 -2.64 7.94
N GLN A 43 6.48 -1.51 7.29
CA GLN A 43 5.13 -1.10 6.96
C GLN A 43 4.94 -0.88 5.47
N ILE A 44 3.81 -1.34 4.96
CA ILE A 44 3.39 -1.06 3.60
C ILE A 44 2.35 0.05 3.69
N ARG A 45 2.64 1.19 3.10
CA ARG A 45 1.74 2.35 3.15
C ARG A 45 0.97 2.51 1.86
N LEU A 46 -0.34 2.65 1.99
CA LEU A 46 -1.25 2.87 0.87
C LEU A 46 -1.72 4.32 0.90
N SER A 47 -1.70 4.97 -0.24
CA SER A 47 -2.14 6.35 -0.30
C SER A 47 -2.69 6.69 -1.68
N GLU A 48 -3.30 7.86 -1.77
CA GLU A 48 -3.78 8.43 -3.01
C GLU A 48 -2.96 9.67 -3.33
N GLU A 49 -2.53 9.78 -4.57
CA GLU A 49 -1.80 10.97 -5.02
C GLU A 49 -2.74 12.13 -5.29
#